data_26c976ae50d88d38cc50287642a67de1
#
_entry.id   26c976ae50d88d38cc50287642a67de1
#
_cell.length_a   1.000
_cell.length_b   1.000
_cell.length_c   1.000
_cell.angle_alpha   90.00
_cell.angle_beta   90.00
_cell.angle_gamma   90.00
#
_symmetry.space_group_name_H-M   'P 1'
#
loop_
_entity.id
_entity.type
_entity.pdbx_description
1 polymer ?
#
loop_
_entity_poly.entity_id
_entity_poly.type
_entity_poly.pdbx_seq_one_letter_code
_entity_poly.pdbx_strand_id
1 'polypeptide(L)'
;MTRQFPHLCTPIKIAGVTFRNRMFSAPMGGTDITNDGCIGPKSTAFYELRARGGAAAVTVSECMVHPQTDGSHAYHLDTAILNSLASATYTADAIRRHGAIPSLELSHSGMYAGTYMTDKTRQHEMCQWGPSDTVRPDGVQVKALTREMIAEIVAAYGRVAGLAKRAGFEMIMIHGGHGWLLNQFFSPYFNKREDKYGGSLENRCRLACEVLDAVRAAVGPQFPIEFRMSGSELFEGGHDLEEGVRIAQQIESRIDLLHVSAGTYQRAFGDTHPSMYKEHGCNVYLAAEIKKHVSVPV
;
A
#
# COMPACT_ATOMS: atom_id res chain seq x y z
N MET A 1 1.26 37.80 4.54
CA MET A 1 -0.05 37.09 4.48
C MET A 1 -0.07 35.99 5.54
N THR A 2 -1.06 36.00 6.41
CA THR A 2 -1.25 34.95 7.42
C THR A 2 -1.70 33.68 6.69
N ARG A 3 -1.01 32.55 6.88
CA ARG A 3 -1.38 31.28 6.24
C ARG A 3 -2.67 30.77 6.89
N GLN A 4 -3.68 30.41 6.08
CA GLN A 4 -4.97 29.89 6.57
C GLN A 4 -4.80 28.56 7.35
N PHE A 5 -3.82 27.72 6.94
CA PHE A 5 -3.52 26.44 7.58
C PHE A 5 -2.04 26.35 7.95
N PRO A 6 -1.60 27.05 9.03
CA PRO A 6 -0.18 27.13 9.37
C PRO A 6 0.45 25.78 9.69
N HIS A 7 -0.28 24.86 10.34
CA HIS A 7 0.24 23.53 10.71
C HIS A 7 0.54 22.65 9.49
N LEU A 8 -0.26 22.72 8.43
CA LEU A 8 0.00 21.96 7.19
C LEU A 8 1.30 22.38 6.50
N CYS A 9 1.73 23.62 6.71
CA CYS A 9 2.91 24.19 6.09
C CYS A 9 4.17 24.08 6.95
N THR A 10 4.11 23.45 8.13
CA THR A 10 5.28 23.23 8.97
C THR A 10 6.02 21.94 8.55
N PRO A 11 7.35 21.93 8.56
CA PRO A 11 8.12 20.73 8.34
C PRO A 11 7.81 19.64 9.38
N ILE A 12 8.03 18.39 8.98
CA ILE A 12 7.98 17.24 9.88
C ILE A 12 9.17 16.33 9.59
N LYS A 13 9.81 15.80 10.65
CA LYS A 13 10.86 14.78 10.52
C LYS A 13 10.24 13.41 10.80
N ILE A 14 10.41 12.48 9.87
CA ILE A 14 9.96 11.09 9.97
C ILE A 14 11.18 10.21 9.68
N ALA A 15 11.56 9.34 10.61
CA ALA A 15 12.82 8.60 10.57
C ALA A 15 14.02 9.53 10.27
N GLY A 16 14.81 9.25 9.26
CA GLY A 16 15.96 10.07 8.85
C GLY A 16 15.65 11.25 7.93
N VAL A 17 14.40 11.43 7.50
CA VAL A 17 14.00 12.36 6.42
C VAL A 17 13.19 13.53 6.96
N THR A 18 13.50 14.75 6.47
CA THR A 18 12.73 15.96 6.77
C THR A 18 11.83 16.30 5.60
N PHE A 19 10.53 16.27 5.82
CA PHE A 19 9.50 16.67 4.87
C PHE A 19 9.21 18.16 5.02
N ARG A 20 9.19 18.90 3.90
CA ARG A 20 9.04 20.37 3.89
C ARG A 20 7.72 20.91 4.42
N ASN A 21 6.70 20.09 4.46
CA ASN A 21 5.36 20.35 4.98
C ASN A 21 4.64 19.03 5.30
N ARG A 22 3.35 19.08 5.67
CA ARG A 22 2.54 17.90 6.04
C ARG A 22 1.55 17.48 4.96
N MET A 23 1.73 17.96 3.72
CA MET A 23 0.87 17.60 2.58
C MET A 23 1.52 16.49 1.77
N PHE A 24 0.99 15.29 1.90
CA PHE A 24 1.44 14.10 1.17
C PHE A 24 0.43 13.78 0.07
N SER A 25 0.94 13.53 -1.14
CA SER A 25 0.11 13.02 -2.22
C SER A 25 -0.08 11.52 -2.02
N ALA A 26 -1.31 11.13 -1.68
CA ALA A 26 -1.68 9.73 -1.54
C ALA A 26 -1.41 8.97 -2.86
N PRO A 27 -1.17 7.65 -2.79
CA PRO A 27 -0.95 6.83 -3.96
C PRO A 27 -2.20 6.82 -4.85
N MET A 28 -1.98 6.93 -6.14
CA MET A 28 -3.03 6.98 -7.16
C MET A 28 -2.47 6.38 -8.44
N GLY A 29 -3.20 5.45 -9.04
CA GLY A 29 -2.77 4.77 -10.26
C GLY A 29 -2.32 5.77 -11.32
N GLY A 30 -1.23 5.47 -11.99
CA GLY A 30 -0.69 6.28 -13.07
C GLY A 30 -1.58 6.26 -14.31
N THR A 31 -1.28 7.13 -15.26
CA THR A 31 -2.06 7.29 -16.48
C THR A 31 -1.61 6.35 -17.60
N ASP A 32 -0.42 5.79 -17.50
CA ASP A 32 0.13 4.81 -18.44
C ASP A 32 1.11 3.85 -17.75
N ILE A 33 1.05 2.62 -18.22
CA ILE A 33 1.99 1.56 -17.91
C ILE A 33 2.49 1.06 -19.27
N THR A 34 3.79 0.87 -19.40
CA THR A 34 4.35 0.29 -20.62
C THR A 34 3.99 -1.21 -20.74
N ASN A 35 4.10 -1.78 -21.93
CA ASN A 35 3.75 -3.19 -22.18
C ASN A 35 4.58 -4.18 -21.33
N ASP A 36 5.75 -3.76 -20.86
CA ASP A 36 6.64 -4.51 -19.96
C ASP A 36 6.41 -4.20 -18.47
N GLY A 37 5.33 -3.48 -18.12
CA GLY A 37 4.97 -3.18 -16.73
C GLY A 37 5.77 -2.04 -16.08
N CYS A 38 6.48 -1.23 -16.87
CA CYS A 38 7.25 -0.09 -16.36
C CYS A 38 6.39 1.18 -16.21
N ILE A 39 6.85 2.13 -15.43
CA ILE A 39 6.20 3.44 -15.28
C ILE A 39 6.38 4.23 -16.58
N GLY A 40 5.27 4.59 -17.23
CA GLY A 40 5.30 5.35 -18.47
C GLY A 40 5.53 6.86 -18.25
N PRO A 41 5.87 7.60 -19.35
CA PRO A 41 6.19 9.01 -19.24
C PRO A 41 5.03 9.89 -18.81
N LYS A 42 3.77 9.54 -19.12
CA LYS A 42 2.59 10.28 -18.66
C LYS A 42 2.38 10.09 -17.17
N SER A 43 2.60 8.86 -16.65
CA SER A 43 2.58 8.60 -15.22
C SER A 43 3.66 9.40 -14.50
N THR A 44 4.86 9.43 -15.03
CA THR A 44 5.96 10.24 -14.48
C THR A 44 5.56 11.72 -14.40
N ALA A 45 5.03 12.30 -15.49
CA ALA A 45 4.57 13.69 -15.51
C ALA A 45 3.42 13.95 -14.51
N PHE A 46 2.51 12.98 -14.34
CA PHE A 46 1.43 13.04 -13.37
C PHE A 46 1.93 13.16 -11.93
N TYR A 47 2.94 12.38 -11.55
CA TYR A 47 3.56 12.47 -10.22
C TYR A 47 4.42 13.73 -10.05
N GLU A 48 5.16 14.12 -11.09
CA GLU A 48 5.95 15.35 -11.09
C GLU A 48 5.09 16.60 -10.85
N LEU A 49 3.90 16.68 -11.47
CA LEU A 49 2.97 17.80 -11.26
C LEU A 49 2.54 17.95 -9.80
N ARG A 50 2.40 16.89 -9.05
CA ARG A 50 2.08 16.92 -7.62
C ARG A 50 3.23 17.47 -6.78
N ALA A 51 4.44 17.03 -7.09
CA ALA A 51 5.66 17.55 -6.47
C ALA A 51 5.84 19.05 -6.76
N ARG A 52 5.64 19.46 -8.01
CA ARG A 52 5.65 20.86 -8.44
C ARG A 52 4.55 21.69 -7.76
N GLY A 53 3.38 21.09 -7.51
CA GLY A 53 2.26 21.69 -6.79
C GLY A 53 2.51 21.91 -5.29
N GLY A 54 3.62 21.40 -4.73
CA GLY A 54 4.04 21.68 -3.36
C GLY A 54 3.89 20.51 -2.37
N ALA A 55 3.45 19.33 -2.79
CA ALA A 55 3.44 18.15 -1.92
C ALA A 55 4.82 17.87 -1.33
N ALA A 56 4.88 17.51 -0.05
CA ALA A 56 6.15 17.16 0.62
C ALA A 56 6.62 15.76 0.26
N ALA A 57 5.68 14.84 0.04
CA ALA A 57 5.96 13.52 -0.51
C ALA A 57 4.96 13.22 -1.64
N VAL A 58 5.39 12.45 -2.61
CA VAL A 58 4.54 11.95 -3.69
C VAL A 58 4.74 10.45 -3.80
N THR A 59 3.65 9.70 -3.54
CA THR A 59 3.67 8.25 -3.61
C THR A 59 3.25 7.78 -4.99
N VAL A 60 4.16 7.10 -5.67
CA VAL A 60 3.91 6.38 -6.92
C VAL A 60 3.16 5.11 -6.60
N SER A 61 2.02 4.91 -7.18
CA SER A 61 1.15 3.75 -7.02
C SER A 61 1.20 2.91 -8.30
N GLU A 62 1.01 1.72 -8.25
CA GLU A 62 1.02 0.66 -7.28
C GLU A 62 2.08 -0.33 -7.78
N CYS A 63 3.12 -0.62 -7.00
CA CYS A 63 4.20 -1.52 -7.44
C CYS A 63 3.93 -2.93 -6.93
N MET A 64 3.77 -3.89 -7.83
CA MET A 64 3.55 -5.28 -7.49
C MET A 64 4.85 -5.96 -7.07
N VAL A 65 4.80 -6.64 -5.93
CA VAL A 65 5.98 -7.30 -5.36
C VAL A 65 6.20 -8.70 -5.90
N HIS A 66 5.14 -9.36 -6.40
CA HIS A 66 5.20 -10.77 -6.83
C HIS A 66 4.34 -11.01 -8.09
N PRO A 67 4.86 -10.80 -9.30
CA PRO A 67 4.10 -10.83 -10.55
C PRO A 67 3.34 -12.13 -10.82
N GLN A 68 3.89 -13.28 -10.40
CA GLN A 68 3.30 -14.59 -10.67
C GLN A 68 2.01 -14.85 -9.89
N THR A 69 1.91 -14.30 -8.67
CA THR A 69 0.73 -14.49 -7.80
C THR A 69 -0.18 -13.30 -7.81
N ASP A 70 0.31 -12.14 -8.21
CA ASP A 70 -0.45 -10.92 -8.20
C ASP A 70 -1.10 -10.58 -9.54
N GLY A 71 -0.33 -10.58 -10.63
CA GLY A 71 -0.83 -10.40 -12.00
C GLY A 71 -1.74 -9.20 -12.23
N SER A 72 -1.62 -8.15 -11.42
CA SER A 72 -2.45 -6.96 -11.56
C SER A 72 -1.92 -6.03 -12.66
N HIS A 73 -2.63 -4.95 -12.91
CA HIS A 73 -2.32 -3.94 -13.94
C HIS A 73 -1.27 -2.90 -13.50
N ALA A 74 -0.62 -3.11 -12.37
CA ALA A 74 0.28 -2.14 -11.76
C ALA A 74 1.73 -2.26 -12.26
N TYR A 75 2.58 -1.36 -11.78
CA TYR A 75 4.00 -1.36 -12.11
C TYR A 75 4.74 -2.54 -11.49
N HIS A 76 5.81 -2.96 -12.15
CA HIS A 76 6.73 -3.95 -11.63
C HIS A 76 8.13 -3.35 -11.50
N LEU A 77 8.77 -3.59 -10.37
CA LEU A 77 10.16 -3.24 -10.15
C LEU A 77 10.98 -4.53 -10.03
N ASP A 78 11.51 -4.98 -11.16
CA ASP A 78 12.25 -6.23 -11.28
C ASP A 78 13.47 -6.04 -12.18
N THR A 79 14.62 -6.60 -11.76
CA THR A 79 15.85 -6.56 -12.54
C THR A 79 15.79 -7.41 -13.82
N ALA A 80 14.87 -8.36 -13.90
CA ALA A 80 14.61 -9.14 -15.11
C ALA A 80 13.87 -8.34 -16.20
N ILE A 81 13.21 -7.22 -15.84
CA ILE A 81 12.52 -6.32 -16.75
C ILE A 81 13.47 -5.20 -17.18
N LEU A 82 13.82 -5.15 -18.45
CA LEU A 82 14.91 -4.32 -18.99
C LEU A 82 14.87 -2.85 -18.56
N ASN A 83 13.73 -2.19 -18.57
CA ASN A 83 13.62 -0.77 -18.28
C ASN A 83 13.03 -0.45 -16.90
N SER A 84 12.77 -1.46 -16.09
CA SER A 84 12.05 -1.31 -14.83
C SER A 84 12.77 -0.34 -13.87
N LEU A 85 14.04 -0.57 -13.61
CA LEU A 85 14.83 0.26 -12.70
C LEU A 85 15.04 1.69 -13.29
N ALA A 86 15.29 1.80 -14.60
CA ALA A 86 15.52 3.08 -15.26
C ALA A 86 14.27 3.97 -15.22
N SER A 87 13.08 3.43 -15.53
CA SER A 87 11.84 4.19 -15.49
C SER A 87 11.49 4.64 -14.06
N ALA A 88 11.72 3.78 -13.08
CA ALA A 88 11.55 4.08 -11.67
C ALA A 88 12.50 5.19 -11.20
N THR A 89 13.79 5.13 -11.58
CA THR A 89 14.79 6.16 -11.30
C THR A 89 14.38 7.50 -11.91
N TYR A 90 13.98 7.50 -13.18
CA TYR A 90 13.53 8.70 -13.87
C TYR A 90 12.34 9.36 -13.18
N THR A 91 11.39 8.55 -12.70
CA THR A 91 10.21 9.02 -11.97
C THR A 91 10.59 9.58 -10.59
N ALA A 92 11.46 8.90 -9.85
CA ALA A 92 11.95 9.39 -8.56
C ALA A 92 12.68 10.74 -8.71
N ASP A 93 13.51 10.90 -9.73
CA ASP A 93 14.21 12.14 -10.02
C ASP A 93 13.26 13.27 -10.45
N ALA A 94 12.22 12.96 -11.21
CA ALA A 94 11.19 13.91 -11.60
C ALA A 94 10.45 14.50 -10.39
N ILE A 95 10.16 13.66 -9.37
CA ILE A 95 9.55 14.09 -8.11
C ILE A 95 10.55 14.93 -7.29
N ARG A 96 11.78 14.41 -7.11
CA ARG A 96 12.81 15.01 -6.26
C ARG A 96 13.24 16.40 -6.72
N ARG A 97 13.31 16.66 -8.03
CA ARG A 97 13.75 17.97 -8.59
C ARG A 97 12.90 19.15 -8.13
N HIS A 98 11.67 18.90 -7.63
CA HIS A 98 10.79 19.90 -7.06
C HIS A 98 10.80 19.93 -5.53
N GLY A 99 11.76 19.22 -4.88
CA GLY A 99 11.92 19.19 -3.43
C GLY A 99 10.87 18.36 -2.68
N ALA A 100 10.17 17.45 -3.38
CA ALA A 100 9.32 16.44 -2.77
C ALA A 100 10.10 15.13 -2.57
N ILE A 101 9.72 14.36 -1.55
CA ILE A 101 10.25 13.02 -1.29
C ILE A 101 9.55 12.02 -2.20
N PRO A 102 10.27 11.30 -3.07
CA PRO A 102 9.69 10.24 -3.87
C PRO A 102 9.43 9.00 -3.00
N SER A 103 8.17 8.56 -2.97
CA SER A 103 7.71 7.36 -2.29
C SER A 103 7.17 6.34 -3.29
N LEU A 104 7.32 5.04 -3.01
CA LEU A 104 6.78 3.96 -3.82
C LEU A 104 5.86 3.08 -2.99
N GLU A 105 4.62 2.87 -3.46
CA GLU A 105 3.68 1.94 -2.85
C GLU A 105 3.98 0.51 -3.30
N LEU A 106 4.23 -0.38 -2.33
CA LEU A 106 4.39 -1.81 -2.54
C LEU A 106 3.09 -2.53 -2.20
N SER A 107 2.61 -3.36 -3.10
CA SER A 107 1.31 -4.00 -3.01
C SER A 107 1.33 -5.45 -3.47
N HIS A 108 0.30 -6.19 -3.05
CA HIS A 108 -0.07 -7.51 -3.53
C HIS A 108 -1.58 -7.66 -3.45
N SER A 109 -2.25 -7.89 -4.57
CA SER A 109 -3.73 -7.90 -4.66
C SER A 109 -4.37 -9.13 -3.99
N GLY A 110 -3.59 -10.19 -3.71
CA GLY A 110 -4.09 -11.41 -3.08
C GLY A 110 -5.19 -12.08 -3.91
N MET A 111 -6.32 -12.40 -3.26
CA MET A 111 -7.45 -13.06 -3.91
C MET A 111 -8.09 -12.25 -5.06
N TYR A 112 -7.73 -10.99 -5.22
CA TYR A 112 -8.22 -10.12 -6.29
C TYR A 112 -7.18 -9.87 -7.39
N ALA A 113 -6.08 -10.61 -7.40
CA ALA A 113 -5.10 -10.57 -8.48
C ALA A 113 -5.79 -10.73 -9.86
N GLY A 114 -5.36 -9.96 -10.84
CA GLY A 114 -5.90 -9.99 -12.19
C GLY A 114 -7.32 -9.43 -12.38
N THR A 115 -8.02 -9.00 -11.33
CA THR A 115 -9.42 -8.52 -11.43
C THR A 115 -9.62 -7.39 -12.45
N TYR A 116 -8.63 -6.53 -12.60
CA TYR A 116 -8.65 -5.38 -13.51
C TYR A 116 -7.96 -5.65 -14.87
N MET A 117 -7.57 -6.89 -15.14
CA MET A 117 -7.00 -7.22 -16.45
C MET A 117 -8.07 -7.09 -17.55
N THR A 118 -7.69 -6.47 -18.66
CA THR A 118 -8.54 -6.34 -19.85
C THR A 118 -8.69 -7.67 -20.58
N ASP A 119 -7.66 -8.51 -20.53
CA ASP A 119 -7.69 -9.87 -21.10
C ASP A 119 -8.29 -10.87 -20.10
N LYS A 120 -9.59 -11.14 -20.26
CA LYS A 120 -10.33 -12.07 -19.42
C LYS A 120 -9.87 -13.53 -19.55
N THR A 121 -9.25 -13.90 -20.67
CA THR A 121 -8.74 -15.27 -20.86
C THR A 121 -7.54 -15.51 -19.95
N ARG A 122 -6.60 -14.56 -19.88
CA ARG A 122 -5.46 -14.64 -18.96
C ARG A 122 -5.88 -14.56 -17.49
N GLN A 123 -6.95 -13.86 -17.16
CA GLN A 123 -7.48 -13.80 -15.79
C GLN A 123 -7.87 -15.17 -15.25
N HIS A 124 -8.45 -16.05 -16.11
CA HIS A 124 -8.83 -17.41 -15.70
C HIS A 124 -7.64 -18.37 -15.60
N GLU A 125 -6.54 -18.09 -16.28
CA GLU A 125 -5.30 -18.88 -16.22
C GLU A 125 -4.50 -18.58 -14.95
N MET A 126 -4.77 -17.44 -14.27
CA MET A 126 -4.06 -17.03 -13.08
C MET A 126 -4.61 -17.71 -11.84
N CYS A 127 -3.72 -18.27 -11.05
CA CYS A 127 -4.07 -18.79 -9.74
C CYS A 127 -4.39 -17.63 -8.79
N GLN A 128 -5.62 -17.63 -8.26
CA GLN A 128 -6.04 -16.65 -7.26
C GLN A 128 -5.68 -17.18 -5.86
N TRP A 129 -4.96 -16.39 -5.10
CA TRP A 129 -4.45 -16.79 -3.79
C TRP A 129 -4.85 -15.79 -2.72
N GLY A 130 -5.28 -16.30 -1.56
CA GLY A 130 -5.70 -15.48 -0.42
C GLY A 130 -5.33 -16.15 0.91
N PRO A 131 -5.80 -15.62 2.04
CA PRO A 131 -5.55 -16.24 3.34
C PRO A 131 -6.19 -17.62 3.46
N SER A 132 -7.32 -17.86 2.81
CA SER A 132 -8.14 -19.07 2.97
C SER A 132 -8.78 -19.52 1.66
N ASP A 133 -9.06 -20.81 1.55
CA ASP A 133 -9.87 -21.34 0.43
C ASP A 133 -11.26 -20.71 0.45
N THR A 134 -11.69 -20.19 -0.69
CA THR A 134 -13.01 -19.56 -0.83
C THR A 134 -13.41 -19.46 -2.30
N VAL A 135 -14.66 -19.09 -2.55
CA VAL A 135 -15.14 -18.70 -3.87
C VAL A 135 -15.54 -17.24 -3.82
N ARG A 136 -15.02 -16.45 -4.73
CA ARG A 136 -15.39 -15.04 -4.85
C ARG A 136 -16.83 -14.89 -5.38
N PRO A 137 -17.49 -13.73 -5.15
CA PRO A 137 -18.84 -13.48 -5.65
C PRO A 137 -18.98 -13.61 -7.18
N ASP A 138 -17.89 -13.42 -7.93
CA ASP A 138 -17.84 -13.60 -9.39
C ASP A 138 -17.54 -15.05 -9.83
N GLY A 139 -17.53 -16.02 -8.90
CA GLY A 139 -17.34 -17.44 -9.15
C GLY A 139 -15.85 -17.88 -9.21
N VAL A 140 -14.91 -16.99 -9.09
CA VAL A 140 -13.47 -17.32 -9.14
C VAL A 140 -13.06 -18.10 -7.89
N GLN A 141 -12.40 -19.24 -8.10
CA GLN A 141 -11.86 -20.06 -7.01
C GLN A 141 -10.59 -19.40 -6.44
N VAL A 142 -10.51 -19.33 -5.14
CA VAL A 142 -9.34 -18.83 -4.40
C VAL A 142 -8.78 -19.94 -3.54
N LYS A 143 -7.48 -20.15 -3.61
CA LYS A 143 -6.75 -21.10 -2.77
C LYS A 143 -6.01 -20.41 -1.63
N ALA A 144 -5.92 -21.08 -0.50
CA ALA A 144 -5.14 -20.62 0.62
C ALA A 144 -3.64 -20.61 0.29
N LEU A 145 -2.97 -19.51 0.57
CA LEU A 145 -1.51 -19.43 0.49
C LEU A 145 -0.88 -20.46 1.43
N THR A 146 0.10 -21.23 0.93
CA THR A 146 0.94 -22.08 1.77
C THR A 146 1.93 -21.24 2.58
N ARG A 147 2.56 -21.83 3.59
CA ARG A 147 3.59 -21.13 4.39
C ARG A 147 4.83 -20.77 3.56
N GLU A 148 5.17 -21.62 2.60
CA GLU A 148 6.28 -21.42 1.66
C GLU A 148 5.97 -20.21 0.75
N MET A 149 4.76 -20.12 0.19
CA MET A 149 4.33 -18.98 -0.63
C MET A 149 4.30 -17.68 0.19
N ILE A 150 3.86 -17.75 1.45
CA ILE A 150 3.91 -16.59 2.36
C ILE A 150 5.37 -16.12 2.54
N ALA A 151 6.31 -17.04 2.77
CA ALA A 151 7.72 -16.70 2.92
C ALA A 151 8.31 -16.08 1.63
N GLU A 152 7.93 -16.60 0.45
CA GLU A 152 8.32 -16.02 -0.85
C GLU A 152 7.79 -14.59 -1.03
N ILE A 153 6.53 -14.35 -0.67
CA ILE A 153 5.92 -13.00 -0.73
C ILE A 153 6.64 -12.04 0.23
N VAL A 154 6.91 -12.46 1.46
CA VAL A 154 7.67 -11.66 2.43
C VAL A 154 9.05 -11.29 1.89
N ALA A 155 9.78 -12.28 1.33
CA ALA A 155 11.08 -12.04 0.70
C ALA A 155 10.98 -11.10 -0.51
N ALA A 156 9.89 -11.19 -1.29
CA ALA A 156 9.65 -10.33 -2.44
C ALA A 156 9.44 -8.87 -2.03
N TYR A 157 8.68 -8.58 -0.97
CA TYR A 157 8.56 -7.22 -0.41
C TYR A 157 9.92 -6.63 -0.04
N GLY A 158 10.76 -7.37 0.67
CA GLY A 158 12.12 -6.92 1.02
C GLY A 158 12.98 -6.65 -0.23
N ARG A 159 12.96 -7.56 -1.20
CA ARG A 159 13.70 -7.41 -2.46
C ARG A 159 13.28 -6.18 -3.24
N VAL A 160 11.97 -5.98 -3.44
CA VAL A 160 11.43 -4.84 -4.20
C VAL A 160 11.69 -3.52 -3.46
N ALA A 161 11.57 -3.48 -2.13
CA ALA A 161 11.94 -2.31 -1.33
C ALA A 161 13.42 -1.92 -1.51
N GLY A 162 14.33 -2.91 -1.54
CA GLY A 162 15.75 -2.68 -1.82
C GLY A 162 15.97 -2.12 -3.24
N LEU A 163 15.25 -2.60 -4.24
CA LEU A 163 15.30 -2.09 -5.60
C LEU A 163 14.74 -0.66 -5.69
N ALA A 164 13.65 -0.36 -5.01
CA ALA A 164 13.08 0.98 -4.94
C ALA A 164 14.08 2.00 -4.34
N LYS A 165 14.74 1.64 -3.26
CA LYS A 165 15.82 2.47 -2.68
C LYS A 165 16.97 2.68 -3.68
N ARG A 166 17.38 1.65 -4.42
CA ARG A 166 18.40 1.77 -5.48
C ARG A 166 17.94 2.64 -6.63
N ALA A 167 16.65 2.61 -6.99
CA ALA A 167 16.06 3.48 -8.01
C ALA A 167 15.94 4.95 -7.54
N GLY A 168 16.26 5.26 -6.29
CA GLY A 168 16.26 6.62 -5.76
C GLY A 168 14.97 7.02 -5.07
N PHE A 169 14.06 6.12 -4.77
CA PHE A 169 12.98 6.41 -3.84
C PHE A 169 13.54 6.61 -2.43
N GLU A 170 12.96 7.52 -1.68
CA GLU A 170 13.42 7.93 -0.34
C GLU A 170 12.41 7.57 0.76
N MET A 171 11.31 6.92 0.39
CA MET A 171 10.26 6.42 1.27
C MET A 171 9.57 5.23 0.59
N ILE A 172 9.10 4.28 1.40
CA ILE A 172 8.26 3.16 0.97
C ILE A 172 6.91 3.26 1.67
N MET A 173 5.82 3.05 0.92
CA MET A 173 4.50 2.78 1.47
C MET A 173 4.16 1.31 1.31
N ILE A 174 3.68 0.66 2.37
CA ILE A 174 3.15 -0.71 2.32
C ILE A 174 1.63 -0.64 2.28
N HIS A 175 1.04 -1.21 1.24
CA HIS A 175 -0.41 -1.24 1.07
C HIS A 175 -1.04 -2.37 1.90
N GLY A 176 -1.62 -2.01 3.04
CA GLY A 176 -2.29 -2.94 3.96
C GLY A 176 -3.79 -2.68 4.12
N GLY A 177 -4.43 -2.02 3.14
CA GLY A 177 -5.85 -1.68 3.17
C GLY A 177 -6.64 -2.16 1.94
N HIS A 178 -7.88 -1.70 1.84
CA HIS A 178 -8.77 -1.78 0.68
C HIS A 178 -9.12 -3.18 0.17
N GLY A 179 -8.91 -4.22 0.98
CA GLY A 179 -9.18 -5.60 0.60
C GLY A 179 -8.04 -6.27 -0.18
N TRP A 180 -6.83 -5.66 -0.23
CA TRP A 180 -5.63 -6.30 -0.76
C TRP A 180 -5.03 -7.32 0.21
N LEU A 181 -3.99 -8.04 -0.17
CA LEU A 181 -3.50 -9.23 0.54
C LEU A 181 -3.32 -9.02 2.05
N LEU A 182 -2.60 -7.98 2.48
CA LEU A 182 -2.37 -7.74 3.91
C LEU A 182 -3.68 -7.44 4.66
N ASN A 183 -4.60 -6.68 4.04
CA ASN A 183 -5.93 -6.45 4.60
C ASN A 183 -6.74 -7.76 4.67
N GLN A 184 -6.64 -8.64 3.66
CA GLN A 184 -7.31 -9.94 3.69
C GLN A 184 -6.83 -10.78 4.88
N PHE A 185 -5.55 -10.70 5.25
CA PHE A 185 -5.03 -11.38 6.44
C PHE A 185 -5.51 -10.77 7.75
N PHE A 186 -5.66 -9.44 7.84
CA PHE A 186 -6.24 -8.77 9.00
C PHE A 186 -7.71 -9.14 9.21
N SER A 187 -8.45 -9.25 8.13
CA SER A 187 -9.89 -9.38 8.13
C SER A 187 -10.39 -10.72 8.69
N PRO A 188 -11.22 -10.72 9.73
CA PRO A 188 -11.85 -11.96 10.20
C PRO A 188 -12.85 -12.53 9.17
N TYR A 189 -13.29 -11.71 8.22
CA TYR A 189 -14.16 -12.13 7.14
C TYR A 189 -13.44 -12.98 6.09
N PHE A 190 -12.24 -12.57 5.66
CA PHE A 190 -11.48 -13.27 4.63
C PHE A 190 -10.53 -14.34 5.21
N ASN A 191 -10.00 -14.12 6.40
CA ASN A 191 -9.02 -15.00 7.02
C ASN A 191 -9.69 -16.01 7.97
N LYS A 192 -9.86 -17.23 7.48
CA LYS A 192 -10.39 -18.38 8.23
C LYS A 192 -9.30 -19.41 8.57
N ARG A 193 -8.03 -19.00 8.55
CA ARG A 193 -6.91 -19.87 8.91
C ARG A 193 -6.92 -20.26 10.38
N GLU A 194 -6.46 -21.47 10.64
CA GLU A 194 -6.28 -22.02 11.99
C GLU A 194 -4.80 -22.17 12.38
N ASP A 195 -3.89 -21.74 11.49
CA ASP A 195 -2.45 -21.77 11.74
C ASP A 195 -1.96 -20.43 12.35
N LYS A 196 -0.61 -20.27 12.46
CA LYS A 196 0.01 -19.07 13.01
C LYS A 196 -0.30 -17.75 12.27
N TYR A 197 -1.02 -17.79 11.14
CA TYR A 197 -1.43 -16.61 10.38
C TYR A 197 -2.94 -16.32 10.48
N GLY A 198 -3.69 -17.03 11.34
CA GLY A 198 -5.13 -16.85 11.50
C GLY A 198 -5.60 -17.00 12.93
N GLY A 199 -6.91 -16.87 13.15
CA GLY A 199 -7.54 -16.90 14.47
C GLY A 199 -7.35 -15.60 15.25
N SER A 200 -6.40 -15.53 16.18
CA SER A 200 -6.17 -14.33 17.00
C SER A 200 -5.73 -13.13 16.15
N LEU A 201 -5.99 -11.92 16.65
CA LEU A 201 -5.57 -10.68 15.99
C LEU A 201 -4.04 -10.66 15.76
N GLU A 202 -3.25 -11.07 16.75
CA GLU A 202 -1.80 -11.17 16.62
C GLU A 202 -1.39 -12.05 15.43
N ASN A 203 -2.01 -13.22 15.29
CA ASN A 203 -1.74 -14.12 14.17
C ASN A 203 -2.16 -13.53 12.83
N ARG A 204 -3.30 -12.83 12.79
CA ARG A 204 -3.78 -12.15 11.57
C ARG A 204 -2.89 -10.98 11.16
N CYS A 205 -2.21 -10.32 12.12
CA CYS A 205 -1.24 -9.27 11.86
C CYS A 205 0.16 -9.80 11.49
N ARG A 206 0.44 -11.07 11.71
CA ARG A 206 1.77 -11.67 11.55
C ARG A 206 2.39 -11.47 10.18
N LEU A 207 1.62 -11.69 9.10
CA LEU A 207 2.13 -11.48 7.74
C LEU A 207 2.59 -10.04 7.54
N ALA A 208 1.81 -9.05 7.95
CA ALA A 208 2.19 -7.65 7.82
C ALA A 208 3.45 -7.32 8.64
N CYS A 209 3.58 -7.87 9.85
CA CYS A 209 4.78 -7.71 10.67
C CYS A 209 6.01 -8.31 9.98
N GLU A 210 5.93 -9.54 9.46
CA GLU A 210 7.01 -10.20 8.74
C GLU A 210 7.42 -9.41 7.47
N VAL A 211 6.45 -8.87 6.73
CA VAL A 211 6.69 -7.98 5.57
C VAL A 211 7.43 -6.71 6.00
N LEU A 212 6.97 -6.04 7.06
CA LEU A 212 7.59 -4.82 7.56
C LEU A 212 9.02 -5.05 8.06
N ASP A 213 9.26 -6.18 8.73
CA ASP A 213 10.60 -6.57 9.18
C ASP A 213 11.54 -6.83 7.97
N ALA A 214 11.06 -7.50 6.92
CA ALA A 214 11.83 -7.74 5.69
C ALA A 214 12.13 -6.43 4.93
N VAL A 215 11.14 -5.53 4.82
CA VAL A 215 11.33 -4.20 4.21
C VAL A 215 12.34 -3.39 5.01
N ARG A 216 12.19 -3.33 6.34
CA ARG A 216 13.12 -2.61 7.22
C ARG A 216 14.56 -3.13 7.08
N ALA A 217 14.74 -4.44 7.03
CA ALA A 217 16.06 -5.05 6.80
C ALA A 217 16.69 -4.61 5.47
N ALA A 218 15.88 -4.46 4.42
CA ALA A 218 16.34 -4.08 3.09
C ALA A 218 16.68 -2.59 2.97
N VAL A 219 15.87 -1.71 3.58
CA VAL A 219 16.02 -0.25 3.42
C VAL A 219 16.84 0.41 4.53
N GLY A 220 16.93 -0.23 5.70
CA GLY A 220 17.69 0.28 6.86
C GLY A 220 16.86 1.18 7.79
N PRO A 221 17.42 1.53 8.99
CA PRO A 221 16.67 2.11 10.10
C PRO A 221 16.27 3.58 9.90
N GLN A 222 16.94 4.32 9.02
CA GLN A 222 16.69 5.75 8.79
C GLN A 222 15.76 6.01 7.59
N PHE A 223 15.33 4.95 6.91
CA PHE A 223 14.50 5.06 5.72
C PHE A 223 13.01 5.02 6.12
N PRO A 224 12.19 6.04 5.81
CA PRO A 224 10.79 6.08 6.20
C PRO A 224 9.98 4.93 5.61
N ILE A 225 9.25 4.22 6.46
CA ILE A 225 8.27 3.21 6.07
C ILE A 225 6.89 3.72 6.50
N GLU A 226 6.04 3.98 5.52
CA GLU A 226 4.62 4.27 5.69
C GLU A 226 3.81 2.99 5.56
N PHE A 227 2.83 2.79 6.43
CA PHE A 227 1.86 1.72 6.28
C PHE A 227 0.48 2.29 6.04
N ARG A 228 -0.15 1.92 4.92
CA ARG A 228 -1.52 2.34 4.59
C ARG A 228 -2.49 1.22 4.92
N MET A 229 -3.45 1.50 5.81
CA MET A 229 -4.47 0.54 6.22
C MET A 229 -5.88 1.12 6.08
N SER A 230 -6.88 0.24 5.97
CA SER A 230 -8.26 0.62 6.23
C SER A 230 -8.47 0.67 7.76
N GLY A 231 -8.87 1.82 8.29
CA GLY A 231 -9.16 1.96 9.73
C GLY A 231 -10.38 1.16 10.16
N SER A 232 -11.27 0.88 9.20
CA SER A 232 -12.38 -0.08 9.29
C SER A 232 -12.70 -0.58 7.88
N GLU A 233 -13.13 -1.82 7.75
CA GLU A 233 -13.58 -2.38 6.46
C GLU A 233 -14.98 -1.91 6.05
N LEU A 234 -15.76 -1.36 6.99
CA LEU A 234 -17.08 -0.76 6.77
C LEU A 234 -18.11 -1.73 6.16
N PHE A 235 -18.01 -3.00 6.49
CA PHE A 235 -19.05 -4.00 6.15
C PHE A 235 -19.17 -5.06 7.26
N GLU A 236 -20.31 -5.72 7.32
CA GLU A 236 -20.61 -6.73 8.33
C GLU A 236 -19.65 -7.94 8.24
N GLY A 237 -19.06 -8.31 9.38
CA GLY A 237 -18.09 -9.39 9.49
C GLY A 237 -16.65 -9.00 9.16
N GLY A 238 -16.41 -7.80 8.62
CA GLY A 238 -15.07 -7.21 8.50
C GLY A 238 -14.57 -6.66 9.83
N HIS A 239 -13.32 -6.19 9.87
CA HIS A 239 -12.82 -5.51 11.08
C HIS A 239 -13.44 -4.10 11.20
N ASP A 240 -13.83 -3.75 12.41
CA ASP A 240 -14.33 -2.43 12.76
C ASP A 240 -13.21 -1.46 13.18
N LEU A 241 -13.57 -0.25 13.64
CA LEU A 241 -12.61 0.76 14.07
C LEU A 241 -11.84 0.35 15.33
N GLU A 242 -12.50 -0.34 16.29
CA GLU A 242 -11.82 -0.81 17.50
C GLU A 242 -10.73 -1.83 17.15
N GLU A 243 -11.05 -2.77 16.28
CA GLU A 243 -10.06 -3.72 15.77
C GLU A 243 -8.99 -3.03 14.91
N GLY A 244 -9.36 -2.01 14.11
CA GLY A 244 -8.43 -1.16 13.37
C GLY A 244 -7.41 -0.47 14.27
N VAL A 245 -7.82 0.05 15.42
CA VAL A 245 -6.91 0.57 16.46
C VAL A 245 -5.92 -0.50 16.93
N ARG A 246 -6.42 -1.70 17.24
CA ARG A 246 -5.57 -2.82 17.70
C ARG A 246 -4.61 -3.30 16.63
N ILE A 247 -5.02 -3.32 15.35
CA ILE A 247 -4.13 -3.62 14.21
C ILE A 247 -3.00 -2.58 14.15
N ALA A 248 -3.34 -1.28 14.23
CA ALA A 248 -2.35 -0.21 14.22
C ALA A 248 -1.32 -0.37 15.34
N GLN A 249 -1.75 -0.69 16.57
CA GLN A 249 -0.87 -0.94 17.70
C GLN A 249 0.04 -2.17 17.51
N GLN A 250 -0.40 -3.21 16.80
CA GLN A 250 0.43 -4.38 16.50
C GLN A 250 1.59 -4.08 15.55
N ILE A 251 1.41 -3.10 14.65
CA ILE A 251 2.41 -2.79 13.62
C ILE A 251 3.24 -1.53 13.92
N GLU A 252 2.81 -0.65 14.84
CA GLU A 252 3.39 0.68 15.02
C GLU A 252 4.90 0.69 15.28
N SER A 253 5.43 -0.30 16.00
CA SER A 253 6.87 -0.39 16.30
C SER A 253 7.76 -0.65 15.07
N ARG A 254 7.17 -0.99 13.91
CA ARG A 254 7.85 -1.35 12.67
C ARG A 254 7.75 -0.29 11.57
N ILE A 255 6.90 0.73 11.80
CA ILE A 255 6.62 1.79 10.83
C ILE A 255 7.03 3.15 11.37
N ASP A 256 7.12 4.14 10.50
CA ASP A 256 7.47 5.52 10.85
C ASP A 256 6.29 6.48 10.60
N LEU A 257 5.30 6.07 9.82
CA LEU A 257 4.10 6.84 9.47
C LEU A 257 2.94 5.88 9.23
N LEU A 258 1.78 6.18 9.78
CA LEU A 258 0.55 5.45 9.55
C LEU A 258 -0.39 6.28 8.66
N HIS A 259 -0.86 5.68 7.57
CA HIS A 259 -1.83 6.27 6.66
C HIS A 259 -3.17 5.53 6.80
N VAL A 260 -4.19 6.23 7.27
CA VAL A 260 -5.51 5.63 7.51
C VAL A 260 -6.45 5.95 6.36
N SER A 261 -6.98 4.92 5.75
CA SER A 261 -8.04 4.94 4.75
C SER A 261 -9.27 4.19 5.27
N ALA A 262 -10.20 3.82 4.40
CA ALA A 262 -11.46 3.18 4.77
C ALA A 262 -11.91 2.15 3.73
N GLY A 263 -12.65 1.14 4.19
CA GLY A 263 -13.38 0.23 3.33
C GLY A 263 -12.54 -0.77 2.55
N THR A 264 -13.20 -1.46 1.66
CA THR A 264 -12.60 -2.39 0.69
C THR A 264 -13.20 -2.15 -0.69
N TYR A 265 -12.44 -2.38 -1.76
CA TYR A 265 -12.90 -2.17 -3.13
C TYR A 265 -14.14 -2.99 -3.49
N GLN A 266 -14.28 -4.17 -2.89
CA GLN A 266 -15.31 -5.13 -3.28
C GLN A 266 -16.63 -4.96 -2.52
N ARG A 267 -16.61 -4.33 -1.34
CA ARG A 267 -17.80 -4.22 -0.47
C ARG A 267 -18.13 -2.81 -0.02
N ALA A 268 -17.14 -1.94 0.07
CA ALA A 268 -17.28 -0.56 0.53
C ALA A 268 -16.57 0.44 -0.40
N PHE A 269 -16.70 0.24 -1.71
CA PHE A 269 -16.01 1.05 -2.72
C PHE A 269 -16.29 2.55 -2.57
N GLY A 270 -17.54 2.92 -2.28
CA GLY A 270 -17.94 4.31 -2.09
C GLY A 270 -17.35 4.97 -0.84
N ASP A 271 -16.80 4.20 0.09
CA ASP A 271 -16.09 4.69 1.28
C ASP A 271 -14.58 4.75 1.03
N THR A 272 -14.05 3.81 0.24
CA THR A 272 -12.67 3.83 -0.25
C THR A 272 -12.43 5.01 -1.21
N HIS A 273 -13.41 5.30 -2.07
CA HIS A 273 -13.41 6.42 -3.03
C HIS A 273 -14.64 7.30 -2.82
N PRO A 274 -14.64 8.15 -1.77
CA PRO A 274 -15.77 9.01 -1.49
C PRO A 274 -16.10 9.91 -2.68
N SER A 275 -17.34 9.83 -3.15
CA SER A 275 -17.83 10.70 -4.24
C SER A 275 -18.01 12.13 -3.76
N MET A 276 -18.17 13.05 -4.72
CA MET A 276 -18.45 14.45 -4.44
C MET A 276 -19.77 14.69 -3.65
N TYR A 277 -20.62 13.68 -3.51
CA TYR A 277 -21.88 13.73 -2.77
C TYR A 277 -21.74 13.31 -1.30
N LYS A 278 -20.58 12.79 -0.88
CA LYS A 278 -20.29 12.53 0.53
C LYS A 278 -19.76 13.80 1.21
N GLU A 279 -20.00 13.91 2.50
CA GLU A 279 -19.45 15.00 3.30
C GLU A 279 -17.93 15.06 3.23
N HIS A 280 -17.38 16.26 3.19
CA HIS A 280 -15.93 16.46 3.22
C HIS A 280 -15.36 15.90 4.52
N GLY A 281 -14.29 15.12 4.40
CA GLY A 281 -13.65 14.51 5.57
C GLY A 281 -14.40 13.33 6.16
N CYS A 282 -15.30 12.68 5.42
CA CYS A 282 -16.14 11.58 5.88
C CYS A 282 -15.34 10.41 6.53
N ASN A 283 -14.07 10.23 6.21
CA ASN A 283 -13.20 9.19 6.76
C ASN A 283 -12.21 9.71 7.83
N VAL A 284 -12.19 11.02 8.12
CA VAL A 284 -11.23 11.63 9.07
C VAL A 284 -11.39 11.07 10.48
N TYR A 285 -12.61 10.68 10.89
CA TYR A 285 -12.86 10.11 12.22
C TYR A 285 -12.06 8.84 12.49
N LEU A 286 -11.80 8.02 11.47
CA LEU A 286 -10.98 6.80 11.58
C LEU A 286 -9.54 7.15 11.98
N ALA A 287 -8.92 8.07 11.24
CA ALA A 287 -7.57 8.53 11.52
C ALA A 287 -7.49 9.25 12.88
N ALA A 288 -8.49 10.08 13.20
CA ALA A 288 -8.55 10.81 14.47
C ALA A 288 -8.64 9.88 15.68
N GLU A 289 -9.39 8.78 15.58
CA GLU A 289 -9.49 7.79 16.65
C GLU A 289 -8.18 7.00 16.79
N ILE A 290 -7.68 6.40 15.70
CA ILE A 290 -6.45 5.61 15.71
C ILE A 290 -5.27 6.42 16.25
N LYS A 291 -5.15 7.70 15.87
CA LYS A 291 -4.10 8.60 16.33
C LYS A 291 -4.01 8.74 17.85
N LYS A 292 -5.11 8.58 18.60
CA LYS A 292 -5.11 8.64 20.07
C LYS A 292 -4.39 7.46 20.73
N HIS A 293 -4.21 6.37 19.98
CA HIS A 293 -3.77 5.08 20.50
C HIS A 293 -2.40 4.63 19.97
N VAL A 294 -1.79 5.39 19.08
CA VAL A 294 -0.47 5.11 18.52
C VAL A 294 0.49 6.28 18.71
N SER A 295 1.79 5.99 18.78
CA SER A 295 2.85 6.99 18.98
C SER A 295 3.39 7.56 17.66
N VAL A 296 3.25 6.81 16.56
CA VAL A 296 3.70 7.27 15.24
C VAL A 296 2.81 8.38 14.67
N PRO A 297 3.32 9.24 13.78
CA PRO A 297 2.49 10.17 13.01
C PRO A 297 1.39 9.44 12.24
N VAL A 298 0.18 10.07 12.19
CA VAL A 298 -0.97 9.58 11.44
C VAL A 298 -1.49 10.67 10.53
#